data_2d6e629d98bfb5e97c9e6a1b89e914a2
#
_entry.id   2d6e629d98bfb5e97c9e6a1b89e914a2
#
_cell.length_a   1.000
_cell.length_b   1.000
_cell.length_c   1.000
_cell.angle_alpha   90.00
_cell.angle_beta   90.00
_cell.angle_gamma   90.00
#
_symmetry.space_group_name_H-M   'P 1'
#
loop_
_entity.id
_entity.type
_entity.pdbx_description
1 polymer ?
#
loop_
_entity_poly.entity_id
_entity_poly.type
_entity_poly.pdbx_seq_one_letter_code
_entity_poly.pdbx_strand_id
1 'polypeptide(L)'
;MGVSIMKTTTEMTLISIDKLIPYINNARTHSPEQITKLRSSLREFGFVNPVLIDRSFNIIAGHGRYEAAKAEGYSEVPCVYVDHLSEAQKKAYILADN
;
A
#
# COMPACT_ATOMS: atom_id res chain seq x y z
N MET A 1 5.09 28.55 4.36
CA MET A 1 5.58 28.03 4.09
C MET A 1 5.66 26.76 4.24
N GLY A 2 6.30 26.23 4.07
CA GLY A 2 6.41 24.86 4.00
C GLY A 2 5.92 24.04 5.14
N VAL A 3 5.20 24.68 5.99
CA VAL A 3 4.69 23.97 7.13
C VAL A 3 3.88 22.76 6.74
N SER A 4 3.01 22.93 5.79
CA SER A 4 2.17 21.80 5.41
C SER A 4 3.01 20.72 4.80
N ILE A 5 4.06 21.07 4.15
CA ILE A 5 4.92 20.09 3.56
C ILE A 5 5.55 19.23 4.61
N MET A 6 5.92 19.85 5.72
CA MET A 6 6.51 19.08 6.77
C MET A 6 5.55 18.11 7.33
N LYS A 7 4.29 18.50 7.41
CA LYS A 7 3.32 17.61 7.97
C LYS A 7 3.06 16.43 7.08
N THR A 8 3.22 16.61 5.79
CA THR A 8 2.93 15.52 4.89
C THR A 8 4.11 14.60 4.71
N THR A 9 5.25 15.01 5.21
CA THR A 9 6.39 14.14 5.13
C THR A 9 6.20 13.00 6.10
N THR A 10 6.15 11.82 5.60
CA THR A 10 5.94 10.67 6.45
C THR A 10 7.07 9.71 6.24
N GLU A 11 7.42 9.05 7.31
CA GLU A 11 8.48 8.07 7.26
C GLU A 11 7.97 6.78 6.69
N MET A 12 8.78 6.18 5.87
CA MET A 12 8.50 4.82 5.44
C MET A 12 9.00 3.88 6.50
N THR A 13 8.16 2.94 6.86
CA THR A 13 8.48 1.95 7.87
C THR A 13 8.36 0.59 7.23
N LEU A 14 9.34 -0.26 7.45
CA LEU A 14 9.25 -1.64 6.96
C LEU A 14 8.35 -2.43 7.90
N ILE A 15 7.32 -3.03 7.33
CA ILE A 15 6.35 -3.80 8.09
C ILE A 15 6.35 -5.22 7.56
N SER A 16 6.30 -6.19 8.46
CA SER A 16 6.18 -7.58 8.05
C SER A 16 4.95 -7.74 7.17
N ILE A 17 5.13 -8.35 6.02
CA ILE A 17 4.03 -8.49 5.07
C ILE A 17 2.87 -9.28 5.66
N ASP A 18 3.17 -10.15 6.61
CA ASP A 18 2.14 -10.97 7.25
C ASP A 18 1.24 -10.18 8.18
N LYS A 19 1.66 -8.98 8.58
CA LYS A 19 0.83 -8.13 9.44
C LYS A 19 -0.15 -7.31 8.65
N LEU A 20 0.05 -7.16 7.36
CA LEU A 20 -0.80 -6.29 6.55
C LEU A 20 -2.13 -6.96 6.26
N ILE A 21 -3.19 -6.17 6.33
CA ILE A 21 -4.55 -6.66 6.16
C ILE A 21 -5.15 -6.03 4.91
N PRO A 22 -5.33 -6.80 3.84
CA PRO A 22 -5.95 -6.23 2.65
C PRO A 22 -7.44 -5.97 2.89
N TYR A 23 -7.99 -5.02 2.16
CA TYR A 23 -9.40 -4.66 2.32
C TYR A 23 -10.26 -5.77 1.72
N ILE A 24 -10.93 -6.50 2.59
CA ILE A 24 -11.65 -7.68 2.19
C ILE A 24 -12.82 -7.40 1.25
N ASN A 25 -13.42 -6.23 1.40
CA ASN A 25 -14.56 -5.85 0.57
C ASN A 25 -14.16 -5.16 -0.72
N ASN A 26 -12.88 -5.16 -1.02
CA ASN A 26 -12.41 -4.57 -2.26
C ASN A 26 -12.89 -5.43 -3.41
N ALA A 27 -13.85 -4.93 -4.16
CA ALA A 27 -14.44 -5.69 -5.24
C ALA A 27 -13.49 -5.83 -6.41
N ARG A 28 -12.53 -4.95 -6.52
CA ARG A 28 -11.61 -4.97 -7.64
C ARG A 28 -10.43 -5.85 -7.33
N THR A 29 -10.19 -6.81 -8.16
CA THR A 29 -9.01 -7.63 -8.06
C THR A 29 -8.10 -7.29 -9.21
N HIS A 30 -6.81 -7.49 -9.00
CA HIS A 30 -5.86 -7.23 -10.06
C HIS A 30 -5.75 -8.44 -10.96
N SER A 31 -5.67 -8.20 -12.27
CA SER A 31 -5.55 -9.31 -13.20
C SER A 31 -4.17 -9.95 -13.08
N PRO A 32 -4.02 -11.20 -13.51
CA PRO A 32 -2.69 -11.81 -13.49
C PRO A 32 -1.66 -11.02 -14.27
N GLU A 33 -2.08 -10.37 -15.37
CA GLU A 33 -1.15 -9.56 -16.14
C GLU A 33 -0.67 -8.36 -15.35
N GLN A 34 -1.58 -7.72 -14.61
CA GLN A 34 -1.21 -6.58 -13.79
C GLN A 34 -0.23 -6.99 -12.70
N ILE A 35 -0.51 -8.11 -12.04
CA ILE A 35 0.38 -8.59 -10.99
C ILE A 35 1.75 -8.94 -11.58
N THR A 36 1.78 -9.55 -12.76
CA THR A 36 3.03 -9.88 -13.43
C THR A 36 3.85 -8.62 -13.70
N LYS A 37 3.19 -7.56 -14.16
CA LYS A 37 3.89 -6.30 -14.41
C LYS A 37 4.44 -5.70 -13.13
N LEU A 38 3.65 -5.74 -12.06
CA LEU A 38 4.09 -5.22 -10.78
C LEU A 38 5.25 -6.03 -10.23
N ARG A 39 5.20 -7.34 -10.39
CA ARG A 39 6.30 -8.20 -9.96
C ARG A 39 7.58 -7.86 -10.71
N SER A 40 7.47 -7.66 -12.03
CA SER A 40 8.62 -7.27 -12.82
C SER A 40 9.20 -5.94 -12.36
N SER A 41 8.31 -4.99 -12.07
CA SER A 41 8.73 -3.69 -11.60
C SER A 41 9.44 -3.80 -10.26
N LEU A 42 8.94 -4.64 -9.35
CA LEU A 42 9.59 -4.83 -8.07
C LEU A 42 10.97 -5.44 -8.24
N ARG A 43 11.12 -6.40 -9.16
CA ARG A 43 12.42 -7.02 -9.40
C ARG A 43 13.40 -6.02 -9.97
N GLU A 44 12.93 -5.14 -10.84
CA GLU A 44 13.83 -4.22 -11.51
C GLU A 44 14.13 -2.98 -10.69
N PHE A 45 13.13 -2.40 -10.05
CA PHE A 45 13.27 -1.10 -9.40
C PHE A 45 13.11 -1.14 -7.89
N GLY A 46 12.66 -2.25 -7.33
CA GLY A 46 12.33 -2.31 -5.92
C GLY A 46 11.04 -1.55 -5.67
N PHE A 47 10.78 -1.25 -4.41
CA PHE A 47 9.62 -0.48 -4.03
C PHE A 47 9.91 1.01 -4.22
N VAL A 48 9.33 1.60 -5.27
CA VAL A 48 9.43 3.03 -5.45
C VAL A 48 8.25 3.75 -4.83
N ASN A 49 7.13 3.07 -4.67
CA ASN A 49 5.96 3.64 -4.01
C ASN A 49 5.60 2.76 -2.81
N PRO A 50 5.46 3.34 -1.62
CA PRO A 50 5.13 2.55 -0.45
C PRO A 50 3.67 2.13 -0.46
N VAL A 51 3.34 1.18 0.41
CA VAL A 51 1.96 0.78 0.66
C VAL A 51 1.43 1.72 1.74
N LEU A 52 0.23 2.24 1.55
CA LEU A 52 -0.37 3.12 2.53
C LEU A 52 -1.27 2.30 3.45
N ILE A 53 -1.10 2.48 4.75
CA ILE A 53 -1.82 1.68 5.74
C ILE A 53 -2.32 2.57 6.86
N ASP A 54 -3.29 2.07 7.63
CA ASP A 54 -3.69 2.74 8.85
C ASP A 54 -2.96 2.11 10.03
N ARG A 55 -3.23 2.60 11.24
CA ARG A 55 -2.51 2.12 12.42
C ARG A 55 -2.87 0.70 12.81
N SER A 56 -3.93 0.16 12.25
CA SER A 56 -4.31 -1.22 12.47
C SER A 56 -3.82 -2.13 11.36
N PHE A 57 -2.92 -1.62 10.51
CA PHE A 57 -2.30 -2.37 9.41
C PHE A 57 -3.24 -2.68 8.26
N ASN A 58 -4.39 -2.01 8.20
CA ASN A 58 -5.27 -2.16 7.04
C ASN A 58 -4.67 -1.43 5.85
N ILE A 59 -4.64 -2.08 4.71
CA ILE A 59 -4.09 -1.48 3.51
C ILE A 59 -5.12 -0.49 2.95
N ILE A 60 -4.68 0.74 2.74
CA ILE A 60 -5.51 1.77 2.15
C ILE A 60 -5.21 1.93 0.67
N ALA A 61 -3.97 1.84 0.29
CA ALA A 61 -3.56 1.93 -1.10
C ALA A 61 -2.35 1.04 -1.33
N GLY A 62 -2.25 0.49 -2.52
CA GLY A 62 -1.13 -0.36 -2.86
C GLY A 62 -1.44 -1.84 -2.77
N HIS A 63 -2.71 -2.21 -2.89
CA HIS A 63 -3.09 -3.63 -2.83
C HIS A 63 -2.36 -4.46 -3.88
N GLY A 64 -2.21 -3.92 -5.10
CA GLY A 64 -1.50 -4.64 -6.15
C GLY A 64 -0.03 -4.85 -5.82
N ARG A 65 0.59 -3.82 -5.26
CA ARG A 65 2.00 -3.92 -4.87
C ARG A 65 2.18 -4.93 -3.75
N TYR A 66 1.22 -4.96 -2.82
CA TYR A 66 1.23 -5.94 -1.74
C TYR A 66 1.14 -7.36 -2.29
N GLU A 67 0.22 -7.59 -3.24
CA GLU A 67 0.08 -8.92 -3.82
C GLU A 67 1.32 -9.32 -4.60
N ALA A 68 1.89 -8.38 -5.35
CA ALA A 68 3.10 -8.66 -6.10
C ALA A 68 4.26 -8.98 -5.17
N ALA A 69 4.36 -8.25 -4.07
CA ALA A 69 5.43 -8.48 -3.09
C ALA A 69 5.29 -9.85 -2.44
N LYS A 70 4.07 -10.26 -2.12
CA LYS A 70 3.84 -11.59 -1.58
C LYS A 70 4.29 -12.66 -2.57
N ALA A 71 3.91 -12.47 -3.84
CA ALA A 71 4.28 -13.43 -4.87
C ALA A 71 5.79 -13.50 -5.07
N GLU A 72 6.48 -12.38 -4.85
CA GLU A 72 7.94 -12.34 -5.00
C GLU A 72 8.68 -12.82 -3.75
N GLY A 73 7.95 -13.12 -2.69
CA GLY A 73 8.57 -13.64 -1.48
C GLY A 73 9.14 -12.60 -0.54
N TYR A 74 8.67 -11.36 -0.63
CA TYR A 74 9.12 -10.33 0.29
C TYR A 74 8.66 -10.66 1.71
N SER A 75 9.54 -10.46 2.67
CA SER A 75 9.16 -10.65 4.07
C SER A 75 8.67 -9.35 4.69
N GLU A 76 9.13 -8.22 4.16
CA GLU A 76 8.73 -6.90 4.66
C GLU A 76 8.50 -5.99 3.48
N VAL A 77 7.61 -5.02 3.66
CA VAL A 77 7.36 -4.01 2.63
C VAL A 77 7.36 -2.63 3.25
N PRO A 78 7.78 -1.62 2.49
CA PRO A 78 7.78 -0.25 3.00
C PRO A 78 6.35 0.28 3.03
N CYS A 79 5.96 0.80 4.16
CA CYS A 79 4.62 1.31 4.37
C CYS A 79 4.68 2.72 4.93
N VAL A 80 3.61 3.45 4.68
CA VAL A 80 3.44 4.78 5.24
C VAL A 80 2.09 4.78 5.96
N TYR A 81 2.08 5.27 7.19
CA TYR A 81 0.84 5.37 7.95
C TYR A 81 0.05 6.58 7.50
N VAL A 82 -1.25 6.39 7.29
CA VAL A 82 -2.15 7.46 6.92
C VAL A 82 -3.16 7.59 8.05
N ASP A 83 -2.99 8.62 8.89
CA ASP A 83 -3.76 8.74 10.11
C ASP A 83 -4.88 9.76 10.06
N HIS A 84 -4.89 10.59 9.04
CA HIS A 84 -5.80 11.73 9.03
C HIS A 84 -7.13 11.46 8.36
N LEU A 85 -7.37 10.25 7.89
CA LEU A 85 -8.61 9.95 7.18
C LEU A 85 -9.64 9.34 8.12
N SER A 86 -10.90 9.77 7.96
CA SER A 86 -11.99 9.14 8.67
C SER A 86 -12.26 7.77 8.05
N GLU A 87 -13.09 6.98 8.69
CA GLU A 87 -13.43 5.66 8.14
C GLU A 87 -14.08 5.79 6.77
N ALA A 88 -14.96 6.77 6.61
CA ALA A 88 -15.60 6.98 5.33
C ALA A 88 -14.59 7.40 4.26
N GLN A 89 -13.65 8.25 4.63
CA GLN A 89 -12.61 8.68 3.70
C GLN A 89 -11.71 7.53 3.30
N LYS A 90 -11.38 6.65 4.25
CA LYS A 90 -10.55 5.49 3.93
C LYS A 90 -11.25 4.60 2.91
N LYS A 91 -12.53 4.33 3.11
CA LYS A 91 -13.30 3.53 2.17
C LYS A 91 -13.28 4.15 0.79
N ALA A 92 -13.53 5.46 0.74
CA ALA A 92 -13.56 6.16 -0.54
C ALA A 92 -12.20 6.10 -1.23
N TYR A 93 -11.15 6.26 -0.46
CA TYR A 93 -9.80 6.24 -1.02
C TYR A 93 -9.46 4.85 -1.56
N ILE A 94 -9.81 3.82 -0.81
CA ILE A 94 -9.54 2.44 -1.25
C ILE A 94 -10.24 2.18 -2.58
N LEU A 95 -11.49 2.59 -2.70
CA LEU A 95 -12.22 2.38 -3.94
C LEU A 95 -11.63 3.18 -5.09
N ALA A 96 -11.20 4.40 -4.82
CA ALA A 96 -10.62 5.25 -5.86
C ALA A 96 -9.25 4.71 -6.32
N ASP A 97 -8.51 4.09 -5.42
CA ASP A 97 -7.18 3.59 -5.74
C ASP A 97 -7.23 2.37 -6.64
N ASN A 98 -8.33 1.67 -6.61
CA ASN A 98 -8.48 0.52 -7.48
C ASN A 98 -8.89 0.93 -8.91
#